data_f5ca94685d1a9feec452f91e40949df7
#
_entry.id   f5ca94685d1a9feec452f91e40949df7
#
_cell.length_a   1.000
_cell.length_b   1.000
_cell.length_c   1.000
_cell.angle_alpha   90.00
_cell.angle_beta   90.00
_cell.angle_gamma   90.00
#
_symmetry.space_group_name_H-M   'P 1'
#
loop_
_entity.id
_entity.type
_entity.pdbx_description
1 polymer ?
#
loop_
_entity_poly.entity_id
_entity_poly.type
_entity_poly.pdbx_seq_one_letter_code
_entity_poly.pdbx_strand_id
1 'polypeptide(L)'
;MDFCIDDRLESLIERTRALGLAEARPAGLEADRLGRPIPVDHPYFARLVARGEGRTSWRGRSPAAPARPARSGSGGTSQRTIGALLYVEELAYWDRGVVVATPGVGLPEASVLSAGTEEQKERFLGPFREPQRPMWASLAMTEPGAGSDAAAIRTHARRDGKHWILNGAKCFIGNASRAEWILVQATLDPSQGRAAQRSFFVERDTPGLGGFRIEQKMGLKAYESTSFTLEDCRVPADNLLGGEERYERRAGFETAMQTFNAGRPIVAASAVGIGRAALDEALAFARAHDRLGDVRVRDRLERAARRLRMARLLCLRAGWLADRRAANIVEASMCKAVAAEVALDATSLGMELLGTIGCRGDQLIEKLYRDVKAMDIVEGTGQIQRVIMARKLVGLPH
;
A
#
# COMPACT_ATOMS: atom_id res chain seq x y z
N MET A 1 0.82 -18.39 19.87
CA MET A 1 0.82 -17.01 19.34
C MET A 1 -0.06 -16.18 20.24
N ASP A 2 0.51 -15.14 20.82
CA ASP A 2 -0.25 -14.19 21.59
C ASP A 2 -0.54 -12.97 20.71
N PHE A 3 -1.81 -12.64 20.54
CA PHE A 3 -2.31 -11.48 19.82
C PHE A 3 -2.99 -10.49 20.78
N CYS A 4 -2.54 -10.47 22.04
CA CYS A 4 -3.07 -9.53 23.01
C CYS A 4 -2.91 -8.10 22.49
N ILE A 5 -4.00 -7.37 22.40
CA ILE A 5 -4.02 -5.95 22.06
C ILE A 5 -3.89 -5.21 23.38
N ASP A 6 -2.80 -4.45 23.54
CA ASP A 6 -2.58 -3.64 24.72
C ASP A 6 -3.40 -2.33 24.65
N ASP A 7 -3.52 -1.64 25.78
CA ASP A 7 -4.31 -0.38 25.92
C ASP A 7 -3.85 0.69 24.91
N ARG A 8 -2.58 0.67 24.51
CA ARG A 8 -2.02 1.60 23.53
C ARG A 8 -2.57 1.32 22.12
N LEU A 9 -2.66 0.05 21.75
CA LEU A 9 -3.23 -0.36 20.46
C LEU A 9 -4.74 -0.15 20.44
N GLU A 10 -5.44 -0.42 21.54
CA GLU A 10 -6.87 -0.10 21.67
C GLU A 10 -7.13 1.38 21.49
N SER A 11 -6.39 2.23 22.21
CA SER A 11 -6.49 3.70 22.05
C SER A 11 -6.16 4.17 20.64
N LEU A 12 -5.24 3.51 19.93
CA LEU A 12 -4.95 3.81 18.53
C LEU A 12 -6.15 3.49 17.63
N ILE A 13 -6.76 2.31 17.81
CA ILE A 13 -7.93 1.88 17.04
C ILE A 13 -9.11 2.83 17.29
N GLU A 14 -9.39 3.20 18.54
CA GLU A 14 -10.48 4.12 18.89
C GLU A 14 -10.30 5.50 18.25
N ARG A 15 -9.10 6.08 18.36
CA ARG A 15 -8.80 7.36 17.69
C ARG A 15 -8.93 7.25 16.18
N THR A 16 -8.45 6.15 15.58
CA THR A 16 -8.56 5.90 14.15
C THR A 16 -10.01 5.79 13.72
N ARG A 17 -10.84 5.13 14.52
CA ARG A 17 -12.29 5.03 14.31
C ARG A 17 -12.97 6.38 14.33
N ALA A 18 -12.68 7.21 15.33
CA ALA A 18 -13.25 8.55 15.45
C ALA A 18 -12.88 9.43 14.24
N LEU A 19 -11.62 9.42 13.82
CA LEU A 19 -11.15 10.14 12.63
C LEU A 19 -11.73 9.56 11.34
N GLY A 20 -11.84 8.25 11.25
CA GLY A 20 -12.44 7.55 10.12
C GLY A 20 -13.89 7.97 9.90
N LEU A 21 -14.68 7.97 10.95
CA LEU A 21 -16.08 8.40 10.94
C LEU A 21 -16.22 9.89 10.59
N ALA A 22 -15.46 10.73 11.27
CA ALA A 22 -15.60 12.19 11.14
C ALA A 22 -15.03 12.76 9.84
N GLU A 23 -14.00 12.16 9.28
CA GLU A 23 -13.24 12.76 8.17
C GLU A 23 -13.01 11.85 6.98
N ALA A 24 -12.52 10.61 7.17
CA ALA A 24 -12.12 9.75 6.06
C ALA A 24 -13.31 9.25 5.25
N ARG A 25 -14.38 8.78 5.92
CA ARG A 25 -15.60 8.34 5.25
C ARG A 25 -16.27 9.46 4.45
N PRO A 26 -16.52 10.66 5.00
CA PRO A 26 -17.06 11.78 4.22
C PRO A 26 -16.21 12.15 3.01
N ALA A 27 -14.88 12.29 3.17
CA ALA A 27 -13.98 12.62 2.06
C ALA A 27 -13.97 11.53 0.98
N GLY A 28 -14.00 10.26 1.36
CA GLY A 28 -14.06 9.14 0.43
C GLY A 28 -15.36 9.06 -0.35
N LEU A 29 -16.51 9.29 0.30
CA LEU A 29 -17.82 9.35 -0.34
C LEU A 29 -17.93 10.54 -1.29
N GLU A 30 -17.40 11.70 -0.91
CA GLU A 30 -17.36 12.87 -1.79
C GLU A 30 -16.55 12.60 -3.05
N ALA A 31 -15.33 12.08 -2.91
CA ALA A 31 -14.47 11.73 -4.04
C ALA A 31 -15.10 10.67 -4.96
N ASP A 32 -15.79 9.68 -4.37
CA ASP A 32 -16.48 8.64 -5.13
C ASP A 32 -17.64 9.22 -5.93
N ARG A 33 -18.47 10.06 -5.31
CA ARG A 33 -19.59 10.76 -5.95
C ARG A 33 -19.11 11.67 -7.09
N LEU A 34 -18.00 12.40 -6.89
CA LEU A 34 -17.40 13.27 -7.90
C LEU A 34 -16.64 12.50 -8.98
N GLY A 35 -16.37 11.22 -8.79
CA GLY A 35 -15.64 10.38 -9.73
C GLY A 35 -14.17 10.76 -9.92
N ARG A 36 -13.56 11.49 -8.98
CA ARG A 36 -12.20 12.03 -9.10
C ARG A 36 -11.44 11.97 -7.78
N PRO A 37 -10.10 11.96 -7.82
CA PRO A 37 -9.27 12.00 -6.62
C PRO A 37 -9.52 13.26 -5.78
N ILE A 38 -9.26 13.15 -4.46
CA ILE A 38 -9.29 14.28 -3.54
C ILE A 38 -8.25 15.32 -4.03
N PRO A 39 -8.62 16.59 -4.24
CA PRO A 39 -7.70 17.64 -4.66
C PRO A 39 -6.57 17.88 -3.65
N VAL A 40 -5.40 18.34 -4.11
CA VAL A 40 -4.21 18.56 -3.27
C VAL A 40 -4.47 19.59 -2.16
N ASP A 41 -5.28 20.59 -2.43
CA ASP A 41 -5.67 21.70 -1.54
C ASP A 41 -6.87 21.36 -0.64
N HIS A 42 -7.39 20.15 -0.70
CA HIS A 42 -8.53 19.75 0.11
C HIS A 42 -8.21 19.85 1.62
N PRO A 43 -9.08 20.44 2.45
CA PRO A 43 -8.83 20.67 3.87
C PRO A 43 -8.50 19.40 4.68
N TYR A 44 -8.95 18.26 4.23
CA TYR A 44 -8.61 16.95 4.83
C TYR A 44 -7.10 16.75 4.91
N PHE A 45 -6.35 17.01 3.82
CA PHE A 45 -4.90 16.83 3.81
C PHE A 45 -4.14 17.81 4.71
N ALA A 46 -4.60 19.06 4.79
CA ALA A 46 -4.03 20.04 5.71
C ALA A 46 -4.19 19.59 7.18
N ARG A 47 -5.37 19.04 7.53
CA ARG A 47 -5.60 18.50 8.89
C ARG A 47 -4.73 17.28 9.20
N LEU A 48 -4.48 16.39 8.22
CA LEU A 48 -3.55 15.26 8.39
C LEU A 48 -2.13 15.75 8.71
N VAL A 49 -1.62 16.72 7.95
CA VAL A 49 -0.30 17.31 8.18
C VAL A 49 -0.20 17.97 9.55
N ALA A 50 -1.21 18.76 9.95
CA ALA A 50 -1.27 19.39 11.27
C ALA A 50 -1.23 18.38 12.43
N ARG A 51 -1.78 17.18 12.25
CA ARG A 51 -1.70 16.08 13.22
C ARG A 51 -0.39 15.30 13.16
N GLY A 52 0.50 15.62 12.21
CA GLY A 52 1.77 14.91 12.01
C GLY A 52 1.66 13.60 11.25
N GLU A 53 0.55 13.37 10.55
CA GLU A 53 0.40 12.26 9.64
C GLU A 53 1.32 12.44 8.41
N GLY A 54 1.74 11.33 7.80
CA GLY A 54 2.59 11.35 6.61
C GLY A 54 4.06 11.70 6.86
N ARG A 55 4.47 11.82 8.13
CA ARG A 55 5.88 12.01 8.48
C ARG A 55 6.70 10.76 8.19
N THR A 56 7.92 10.95 7.68
CA THR A 56 8.86 9.84 7.54
C THR A 56 9.30 9.28 8.89
N SER A 57 9.56 8.00 8.92
CA SER A 57 10.15 7.34 10.10
C SER A 57 11.65 7.60 10.25
N TRP A 58 12.28 8.16 9.23
CA TRP A 58 13.69 8.53 9.27
C TRP A 58 13.95 9.77 10.15
N ARG A 59 14.90 9.66 11.11
CA ARG A 59 15.16 10.67 12.13
C ARG A 59 16.34 11.60 11.82
N GLY A 60 16.97 11.46 10.65
CA GLY A 60 18.18 12.20 10.28
C GLY A 60 19.48 11.56 10.78
N ARG A 61 20.61 12.10 10.33
CA ARG A 61 21.92 11.82 10.93
C ARG A 61 21.91 12.39 12.34
N SER A 62 21.88 11.52 13.35
CA SER A 62 22.19 11.96 14.71
C SER A 62 23.71 12.05 14.82
N PRO A 63 24.31 13.22 15.13
CA PRO A 63 25.70 13.25 15.52
C PRO A 63 25.79 12.47 16.84
N ALA A 64 26.36 11.27 16.78
CA ALA A 64 26.74 10.44 17.93
C ALA A 64 25.66 10.28 19.03
N ALA A 65 24.47 9.81 18.67
CA ALA A 65 23.70 9.08 19.66
C ALA A 65 24.32 7.67 19.71
N PRO A 66 24.88 7.24 20.86
CA PRO A 66 25.31 5.85 21.01
C PRO A 66 24.13 4.97 20.63
N ALA A 67 24.39 3.89 19.88
CA ALA A 67 23.39 2.90 19.55
C ALA A 67 22.63 2.61 20.85
N ARG A 68 21.34 3.01 20.93
CA ARG A 68 20.54 2.72 22.11
C ARG A 68 20.64 1.24 22.31
N PRO A 69 21.19 0.78 23.45
CA PRO A 69 21.21 -0.63 23.75
C PRO A 69 19.77 -1.11 23.57
N ALA A 70 19.60 -2.23 22.87
CA ALA A 70 18.30 -2.88 22.79
C ALA A 70 17.77 -2.86 24.23
N ARG A 71 16.64 -2.19 24.46
CA ARG A 71 16.05 -2.13 25.81
C ARG A 71 15.82 -3.56 26.23
N SER A 72 16.77 -4.08 26.99
CA SER A 72 16.65 -5.28 27.82
C SER A 72 15.77 -4.88 29.01
N GLY A 73 14.49 -4.81 28.79
CA GLY A 73 13.52 -4.50 29.80
C GLY A 73 12.21 -5.17 29.44
N SER A 74 11.89 -6.24 30.14
CA SER A 74 10.69 -7.07 30.08
C SER A 74 10.42 -7.70 28.71
N GLY A 75 10.42 -9.02 28.61
CA GLY A 75 10.31 -9.89 27.42
C GLY A 75 9.14 -9.73 26.46
N GLY A 76 8.74 -8.51 26.14
CA GLY A 76 7.74 -8.17 25.13
C GLY A 76 8.38 -8.01 23.77
N THR A 77 8.13 -8.93 22.86
CA THR A 77 8.40 -8.78 21.42
C THR A 77 7.71 -7.50 20.90
N SER A 78 8.44 -6.69 20.10
CA SER A 78 7.85 -5.53 19.42
C SER A 78 6.59 -5.95 18.67
N GLN A 79 5.46 -5.26 18.88
CA GLN A 79 4.20 -5.47 18.15
C GLN A 79 4.00 -4.37 17.09
N ARG A 80 5.09 -3.85 16.52
CA ARG A 80 5.04 -2.73 15.58
C ARG A 80 4.27 -3.08 14.30
N THR A 81 4.53 -4.25 13.74
CA THR A 81 3.84 -4.70 12.52
C THR A 81 2.38 -5.03 12.79
N ILE A 82 2.09 -5.72 13.89
CA ILE A 82 0.70 -5.99 14.33
C ILE A 82 -0.06 -4.67 14.48
N GLY A 83 0.51 -3.67 15.15
CA GLY A 83 -0.10 -2.36 15.32
C GLY A 83 -0.40 -1.66 13.98
N ALA A 84 0.53 -1.73 13.03
CA ALA A 84 0.33 -1.17 11.70
C ALA A 84 -0.80 -1.88 10.93
N LEU A 85 -0.92 -3.21 11.07
CA LEU A 85 -2.00 -3.98 10.44
C LEU A 85 -3.36 -3.60 11.02
N LEU A 86 -3.48 -3.49 12.33
CA LEU A 86 -4.73 -3.10 13.00
C LEU A 86 -5.14 -1.66 12.64
N TYR A 87 -4.16 -0.74 12.60
CA TYR A 87 -4.37 0.64 12.18
C TYR A 87 -4.90 0.72 10.74
N VAL A 88 -4.26 0.03 9.81
CA VAL A 88 -4.66 0.05 8.39
C VAL A 88 -5.99 -0.68 8.17
N GLU A 89 -6.26 -1.76 8.90
CA GLU A 89 -7.56 -2.45 8.87
C GLU A 89 -8.68 -1.49 9.27
N GLU A 90 -8.50 -0.75 10.38
CA GLU A 90 -9.51 0.21 10.84
C GLU A 90 -9.66 1.40 9.89
N LEU A 91 -8.57 1.96 9.36
CA LEU A 91 -8.66 3.03 8.35
C LEU A 91 -9.38 2.58 7.08
N ALA A 92 -9.07 1.37 6.58
CA ALA A 92 -9.67 0.83 5.37
C ALA A 92 -11.16 0.46 5.56
N TYR A 93 -11.61 0.20 6.78
CA TYR A 93 -13.02 0.09 7.12
C TYR A 93 -13.78 1.38 6.76
N TRP A 94 -13.14 2.53 7.00
CA TRP A 94 -13.75 3.83 6.71
C TRP A 94 -13.61 4.20 5.24
N ASP A 95 -12.39 4.23 4.70
CA ASP A 95 -12.18 4.41 3.26
C ASP A 95 -10.75 4.05 2.84
N ARG A 96 -10.58 2.99 2.07
CA ARG A 96 -9.26 2.57 1.58
C ARG A 96 -8.67 3.54 0.54
N GLY A 97 -9.50 4.18 -0.27
CA GLY A 97 -9.03 5.18 -1.25
C GLY A 97 -8.39 6.38 -0.57
N VAL A 98 -9.01 6.85 0.52
CA VAL A 98 -8.49 7.94 1.35
C VAL A 98 -7.16 7.57 2.01
N VAL A 99 -7.01 6.31 2.49
CA VAL A 99 -5.75 5.83 3.06
C VAL A 99 -4.60 5.94 2.06
N VAL A 100 -4.83 5.54 0.79
CA VAL A 100 -3.80 5.63 -0.26
C VAL A 100 -3.54 7.07 -0.69
N ALA A 101 -4.54 7.94 -0.60
CA ALA A 101 -4.42 9.36 -0.91
C ALA A 101 -3.63 10.14 0.14
N THR A 102 -3.44 9.60 1.35
CA THR A 102 -2.75 10.29 2.47
C THR A 102 -1.38 10.79 2.06
N PRO A 103 -1.02 12.06 2.36
CA PRO A 103 0.32 12.59 2.14
C PRO A 103 1.39 11.77 2.85
N GLY A 104 2.60 11.79 2.33
CA GLY A 104 3.77 11.11 2.92
C GLY A 104 4.67 10.46 1.87
N VAL A 105 5.75 9.86 2.33
CA VAL A 105 6.68 9.13 1.45
C VAL A 105 5.99 7.87 0.87
N GLY A 106 5.18 7.19 1.67
CA GLY A 106 4.44 6.01 1.22
C GLY A 106 5.34 4.81 0.87
N LEU A 107 4.99 4.09 -0.20
CA LEU A 107 5.66 2.84 -0.60
C LEU A 107 7.18 2.94 -0.77
N PRO A 108 7.77 3.98 -1.37
CA PRO A 108 9.22 4.03 -1.55
C PRO A 108 10.02 4.20 -0.27
N GLU A 109 9.41 4.59 0.87
CA GLU A 109 10.13 4.82 2.12
C GLU A 109 10.96 3.61 2.55
N ALA A 110 10.38 2.42 2.52
CA ALA A 110 11.08 1.20 2.91
C ALA A 110 12.30 0.92 2.03
N SER A 111 12.20 1.16 0.73
CA SER A 111 13.33 1.02 -0.22
C SER A 111 14.43 2.04 0.09
N VAL A 112 14.07 3.30 0.32
CA VAL A 112 15.04 4.35 0.62
C VAL A 112 15.73 4.12 1.96
N LEU A 113 14.99 3.71 2.99
CA LEU A 113 15.55 3.41 4.32
C LEU A 113 16.54 2.23 4.27
N SER A 114 16.24 1.20 3.48
CA SER A 114 17.06 -0.01 3.42
C SER A 114 18.25 0.10 2.46
N ALA A 115 18.13 0.89 1.40
CA ALA A 115 19.08 0.92 0.30
C ALA A 115 19.73 2.28 0.06
N GLY A 116 19.10 3.37 0.47
CA GLY A 116 19.60 4.72 0.23
C GLY A 116 20.86 5.03 1.03
N THR A 117 21.76 5.83 0.45
CA THR A 117 22.87 6.45 1.21
C THR A 117 22.32 7.45 2.22
N GLU A 118 23.12 7.87 3.18
CA GLU A 118 22.66 8.88 4.16
C GLU A 118 22.39 10.22 3.49
N GLU A 119 23.14 10.58 2.44
CA GLU A 119 22.93 11.77 1.62
C GLU A 119 21.58 11.71 0.90
N GLN A 120 21.25 10.55 0.32
CA GLN A 120 19.96 10.32 -0.34
C GLN A 120 18.80 10.36 0.66
N LYS A 121 18.97 9.77 1.85
CA LYS A 121 17.95 9.84 2.91
C LYS A 121 17.73 11.29 3.37
N GLU A 122 18.79 12.06 3.58
CA GLU A 122 18.66 13.48 3.93
C GLU A 122 17.94 14.27 2.83
N ARG A 123 18.32 14.06 1.57
CA ARG A 123 17.77 14.80 0.42
C ARG A 123 16.29 14.45 0.18
N PHE A 124 15.93 13.16 0.18
CA PHE A 124 14.63 12.69 -0.27
C PHE A 124 13.63 12.39 0.86
N LEU A 125 14.10 12.04 2.06
CA LEU A 125 13.23 11.84 3.22
C LEU A 125 13.23 13.05 4.16
N GLY A 126 14.32 13.81 4.21
CA GLY A 126 14.48 14.97 5.10
C GLY A 126 13.29 15.94 5.08
N PRO A 127 12.80 16.36 3.90
CA PRO A 127 11.63 17.25 3.79
C PRO A 127 10.34 16.68 4.40
N PHE A 128 10.21 15.35 4.50
CA PHE A 128 9.05 14.67 5.09
C PHE A 128 9.15 14.47 6.60
N ARG A 129 10.19 14.97 7.27
CA ARG A 129 10.28 14.92 8.74
C ARG A 129 9.26 15.83 9.42
N GLU A 130 9.14 17.04 8.93
CA GLU A 130 8.22 18.06 9.44
C GLU A 130 7.59 18.83 8.29
N PRO A 131 6.73 18.18 7.50
CA PRO A 131 6.14 18.82 6.33
C PRO A 131 5.20 19.95 6.77
N GLN A 132 5.35 21.13 6.14
CA GLN A 132 4.50 22.29 6.37
C GLN A 132 3.26 22.32 5.46
N ARG A 133 3.23 21.45 4.47
CA ARG A 133 2.14 21.26 3.50
C ARG A 133 1.98 19.78 3.15
N PRO A 134 0.85 19.39 2.55
CA PRO A 134 0.74 18.04 1.99
C PRO A 134 1.82 17.78 0.93
N MET A 135 2.55 16.69 1.09
CA MET A 135 3.64 16.26 0.20
C MET A 135 3.54 14.76 -0.04
N TRP A 136 3.89 14.32 -1.23
CA TRP A 136 3.86 12.91 -1.63
C TRP A 136 5.17 12.49 -2.27
N ALA A 137 5.50 11.21 -2.15
CA ALA A 137 6.44 10.53 -3.01
C ALA A 137 5.77 9.30 -3.63
N SER A 138 6.34 8.78 -4.71
CA SER A 138 5.75 7.65 -5.44
C SER A 138 6.78 6.58 -5.79
N LEU A 139 6.29 5.34 -5.95
CA LEU A 139 7.07 4.21 -6.46
C LEU A 139 6.51 3.79 -7.83
N ALA A 140 7.32 3.86 -8.87
CA ALA A 140 6.94 3.54 -10.23
C ALA A 140 7.63 2.26 -10.72
N MET A 141 6.89 1.15 -10.66
CA MET A 141 7.36 -0.15 -11.16
C MET A 141 6.57 -0.59 -12.40
N THR A 142 5.25 -0.61 -12.31
CA THR A 142 4.35 -1.18 -13.31
C THR A 142 4.42 -0.45 -14.65
N GLU A 143 4.41 -1.21 -15.74
CA GLU A 143 4.37 -0.73 -17.13
C GLU A 143 3.18 -1.33 -17.87
N PRO A 144 2.75 -0.76 -19.01
CA PRO A 144 1.65 -1.31 -19.80
C PRO A 144 1.82 -2.78 -20.17
N GLY A 145 3.06 -3.24 -20.38
CA GLY A 145 3.41 -4.63 -20.73
C GLY A 145 3.99 -5.46 -19.58
N ALA A 146 4.16 -4.90 -18.38
CA ALA A 146 4.86 -5.57 -17.28
C ALA A 146 4.21 -5.23 -15.92
N GLY A 147 3.22 -6.01 -15.53
CA GLY A 147 2.56 -5.96 -14.21
C GLY A 147 3.05 -7.07 -13.29
N SER A 148 2.39 -8.23 -13.32
CA SER A 148 2.81 -9.41 -12.52
C SER A 148 4.19 -9.94 -12.89
N ASP A 149 4.57 -9.84 -14.15
CA ASP A 149 5.95 -10.09 -14.61
C ASP A 149 6.80 -8.82 -14.49
N ALA A 150 7.17 -8.47 -13.28
CA ALA A 150 8.03 -7.33 -12.99
C ALA A 150 9.48 -7.51 -13.53
N ALA A 151 9.85 -8.71 -14.02
CA ALA A 151 11.13 -8.93 -14.67
C ALA A 151 11.16 -8.37 -16.09
N ALA A 152 10.00 -8.26 -16.74
CA ALA A 152 9.85 -7.86 -18.13
C ALA A 152 9.71 -6.34 -18.34
N ILE A 153 10.07 -5.49 -17.37
CA ILE A 153 10.06 -4.03 -17.55
C ILE A 153 10.97 -3.61 -18.69
N ARG A 154 10.54 -2.60 -19.45
CA ARG A 154 11.22 -2.04 -20.61
C ARG A 154 11.68 -0.61 -20.43
N THR A 155 11.20 0.11 -19.42
CA THR A 155 11.80 1.39 -19.05
C THR A 155 13.27 1.17 -18.82
N HIS A 156 14.12 1.82 -19.65
CA HIS A 156 15.56 1.60 -19.62
C HIS A 156 16.30 2.85 -19.15
N ALA A 157 17.45 2.61 -18.54
CA ALA A 157 18.38 3.63 -18.11
C ALA A 157 19.73 3.42 -18.77
N ARG A 158 20.30 4.48 -19.34
CA ARG A 158 21.61 4.51 -19.99
C ARG A 158 22.50 5.52 -19.28
N ARG A 159 23.74 5.11 -18.99
CA ARG A 159 24.75 6.02 -18.43
C ARG A 159 25.18 7.05 -19.47
N ASP A 160 25.26 8.33 -19.06
CA ASP A 160 25.75 9.43 -19.88
C ASP A 160 26.59 10.38 -19.03
N GLY A 161 27.87 10.11 -18.95
CA GLY A 161 28.81 10.85 -18.12
C GLY A 161 28.41 10.88 -16.63
N LYS A 162 28.11 12.05 -16.10
CA LYS A 162 27.64 12.26 -14.71
C LYS A 162 26.13 12.13 -14.54
N HIS A 163 25.42 11.58 -15.53
CA HIS A 163 23.97 11.46 -15.52
C HIS A 163 23.53 10.07 -15.95
N TRP A 164 22.25 9.77 -15.70
CA TRP A 164 21.49 8.68 -16.31
C TRP A 164 20.41 9.28 -17.19
N ILE A 165 20.16 8.65 -18.33
CA ILE A 165 19.06 8.97 -19.24
C ILE A 165 18.06 7.85 -19.16
N LEU A 166 16.82 8.19 -18.74
CA LEU A 166 15.73 7.24 -18.61
C LEU A 166 14.72 7.43 -19.74
N ASN A 167 14.29 6.31 -20.35
CA ASN A 167 13.25 6.29 -21.37
C ASN A 167 12.27 5.16 -21.09
N GLY A 168 10.96 5.43 -21.20
CA GLY A 168 9.90 4.46 -21.01
C GLY A 168 8.58 5.04 -20.58
N ALA A 169 7.68 4.17 -20.15
CA ALA A 169 6.36 4.54 -19.67
C ALA A 169 5.98 3.74 -18.43
N LYS A 170 5.31 4.39 -17.49
CA LYS A 170 4.79 3.79 -16.27
C LYS A 170 3.28 3.99 -16.18
N CYS A 171 2.58 3.03 -15.58
CA CYS A 171 1.13 3.11 -15.39
C CYS A 171 0.70 2.59 -14.02
N PHE A 172 -0.49 3.03 -13.59
CA PHE A 172 -1.08 2.68 -12.29
C PHE A 172 -0.22 3.11 -11.08
N ILE A 173 0.48 4.22 -11.20
CA ILE A 173 1.37 4.74 -10.15
C ILE A 173 0.58 5.67 -9.23
N GLY A 174 0.49 5.30 -7.95
CA GLY A 174 -0.25 6.08 -6.96
C GLY A 174 0.40 7.44 -6.70
N ASN A 175 -0.40 8.51 -6.79
CA ASN A 175 -0.01 9.88 -6.47
C ASN A 175 1.16 10.47 -7.29
N ALA A 176 1.49 9.91 -8.46
CA ALA A 176 2.69 10.31 -9.20
C ALA A 176 2.63 11.76 -9.71
N SER A 177 1.47 12.26 -10.17
CA SER A 177 1.36 13.63 -10.69
C SER A 177 1.51 14.71 -9.61
N ARG A 178 1.34 14.34 -8.35
CA ARG A 178 1.47 15.24 -7.18
C ARG A 178 2.72 14.99 -6.34
N ALA A 179 3.53 13.96 -6.69
CA ALA A 179 4.74 13.59 -5.95
C ALA A 179 5.86 14.63 -6.08
N GLU A 180 6.60 14.89 -5.01
CA GLU A 180 7.83 15.69 -5.05
C GLU A 180 8.94 14.96 -5.81
N TRP A 181 8.96 13.64 -5.69
CA TRP A 181 9.84 12.74 -6.43
C TRP A 181 9.21 11.36 -6.60
N ILE A 182 9.65 10.66 -7.64
CA ILE A 182 9.21 9.31 -7.98
C ILE A 182 10.43 8.39 -7.97
N LEU A 183 10.35 7.28 -7.23
CA LEU A 183 11.35 6.21 -7.32
C LEU A 183 11.00 5.32 -8.52
N VAL A 184 11.68 5.49 -9.63
CA VAL A 184 11.41 4.81 -10.89
C VAL A 184 12.26 3.55 -10.99
N GLN A 185 11.63 2.42 -11.22
CA GLN A 185 12.32 1.16 -11.56
C GLN A 185 12.59 1.12 -13.07
N ALA A 186 13.87 0.98 -13.45
CA ALA A 186 14.31 0.86 -14.84
C ALA A 186 15.31 -0.30 -14.98
N THR A 187 15.52 -0.76 -16.20
CA THR A 187 16.53 -1.79 -16.51
C THR A 187 17.70 -1.20 -17.28
N LEU A 188 18.91 -1.71 -17.04
CA LEU A 188 20.08 -1.40 -17.87
C LEU A 188 20.14 -2.30 -19.11
N ASP A 189 19.56 -3.49 -19.02
CA ASP A 189 19.51 -4.48 -20.10
C ASP A 189 18.29 -5.41 -19.90
N PRO A 190 17.25 -5.29 -20.74
CA PRO A 190 16.06 -6.11 -20.62
C PRO A 190 16.33 -7.63 -20.74
N SER A 191 17.40 -8.04 -21.44
CA SER A 191 17.74 -9.45 -21.62
C SER A 191 18.19 -10.13 -20.33
N GLN A 192 18.66 -9.37 -19.35
CA GLN A 192 19.12 -9.86 -18.05
C GLN A 192 18.01 -9.87 -16.99
N GLY A 193 16.78 -9.48 -17.34
CA GLY A 193 15.64 -9.46 -16.44
C GLY A 193 15.93 -8.68 -15.13
N ARG A 194 15.64 -9.32 -14.01
CA ARG A 194 15.77 -8.69 -12.67
C ARG A 194 17.19 -8.25 -12.31
N ALA A 195 18.21 -8.92 -12.81
CA ALA A 195 19.60 -8.63 -12.46
C ALA A 195 20.06 -7.24 -12.93
N ALA A 196 19.49 -6.77 -14.06
CA ALA A 196 19.80 -5.46 -14.62
C ALA A 196 18.90 -4.33 -14.08
N GLN A 197 17.92 -4.62 -13.22
CA GLN A 197 17.00 -3.60 -12.71
C GLN A 197 17.65 -2.70 -11.67
N ARG A 198 17.35 -1.41 -11.76
CA ARG A 198 17.85 -0.33 -10.90
C ARG A 198 16.71 0.62 -10.53
N SER A 199 16.84 1.27 -9.40
CA SER A 199 15.86 2.28 -8.94
C SER A 199 16.48 3.66 -8.99
N PHE A 200 15.78 4.63 -9.57
CA PHE A 200 16.25 5.99 -9.74
C PHE A 200 15.29 6.99 -9.12
N PHE A 201 15.81 7.96 -8.37
CA PHE A 201 15.02 9.11 -7.96
C PHE A 201 14.84 10.06 -9.14
N VAL A 202 13.60 10.34 -9.49
CA VAL A 202 13.23 11.35 -10.50
C VAL A 202 12.41 12.42 -9.80
N GLU A 203 12.95 13.63 -9.70
CA GLU A 203 12.28 14.77 -9.08
C GLU A 203 11.21 15.32 -10.03
N ARG A 204 10.18 15.98 -9.47
CA ARG A 204 9.00 16.45 -10.20
C ARG A 204 9.32 17.23 -11.48
N ASP A 205 10.25 18.15 -11.40
CA ASP A 205 10.54 19.09 -12.49
C ASP A 205 11.71 18.63 -13.38
N THR A 206 12.05 17.32 -13.33
CA THR A 206 13.10 16.76 -14.17
C THR A 206 12.69 16.83 -15.64
N PRO A 207 13.50 17.48 -16.52
CA PRO A 207 13.22 17.48 -17.95
C PRO A 207 13.08 16.08 -18.52
N GLY A 208 12.05 15.87 -19.35
CA GLY A 208 11.75 14.55 -19.92
C GLY A 208 10.81 13.70 -19.07
N LEU A 209 10.46 14.11 -17.85
CA LEU A 209 9.35 13.53 -17.09
C LEU A 209 8.06 14.25 -17.45
N GLY A 210 7.07 13.53 -18.00
CA GLY A 210 5.83 14.17 -18.44
C GLY A 210 4.73 13.19 -18.85
N GLY A 211 3.76 13.69 -19.62
CA GLY A 211 2.66 12.85 -20.12
C GLY A 211 1.75 12.30 -19.02
N PHE A 212 1.63 13.00 -17.88
CA PHE A 212 0.81 12.54 -16.77
C PHE A 212 -0.66 12.44 -17.15
N ARG A 213 -1.23 11.27 -16.89
CA ARG A 213 -2.66 11.00 -17.07
C ARG A 213 -3.20 10.27 -15.84
N ILE A 214 -4.24 10.83 -15.23
CA ILE A 214 -4.95 10.19 -14.13
C ILE A 214 -5.90 9.13 -14.70
N GLU A 215 -5.78 7.90 -14.23
CA GLU A 215 -6.58 6.77 -14.66
C GLU A 215 -8.01 6.83 -14.10
N GLN A 216 -8.99 6.57 -14.96
CA GLN A 216 -10.37 6.37 -14.55
C GLN A 216 -10.52 4.99 -13.92
N LYS A 217 -10.84 4.95 -12.62
CA LYS A 217 -10.93 3.70 -11.86
C LYS A 217 -12.36 3.34 -11.53
N MET A 218 -12.65 2.06 -11.44
CA MET A 218 -13.92 1.54 -10.96
C MET A 218 -14.18 1.91 -9.50
N GLY A 219 -13.19 1.74 -8.63
CA GLY A 219 -13.23 2.03 -7.20
C GLY A 219 -12.00 2.78 -6.72
N LEU A 220 -11.87 2.99 -5.38
CA LEU A 220 -10.78 3.72 -4.74
C LEU A 220 -10.57 5.11 -5.38
N LYS A 221 -11.64 5.81 -5.72
CA LYS A 221 -11.57 7.05 -6.49
C LYS A 221 -10.90 8.19 -5.75
N ALA A 222 -10.86 8.13 -4.41
CA ALA A 222 -10.26 9.16 -3.56
C ALA A 222 -8.75 9.35 -3.79
N TYR A 223 -8.01 8.29 -4.22
CA TYR A 223 -6.60 8.44 -4.56
C TYR A 223 -6.37 8.53 -6.07
N GLU A 224 -5.28 9.17 -6.44
CA GLU A 224 -4.81 9.26 -7.80
C GLU A 224 -4.01 8.02 -8.19
N SER A 225 -4.34 7.43 -9.35
CA SER A 225 -3.53 6.42 -10.03
C SER A 225 -3.14 6.98 -11.38
N THR A 226 -1.86 7.05 -11.68
CA THR A 226 -1.32 7.87 -12.77
C THR A 226 -0.48 7.04 -13.73
N SER A 227 -0.61 7.32 -15.02
CA SER A 227 0.36 6.94 -16.05
C SER A 227 1.22 8.15 -16.40
N PHE A 228 2.46 7.93 -16.81
CA PHE A 228 3.40 8.96 -17.28
C PHE A 228 4.48 8.37 -18.19
N THR A 229 5.18 9.25 -18.91
CA THR A 229 6.32 8.91 -19.77
C THR A 229 7.62 9.52 -19.27
N LEU A 230 8.71 8.90 -19.67
CA LEU A 230 10.09 9.35 -19.51
C LEU A 230 10.70 9.41 -20.91
N GLU A 231 11.06 10.60 -21.38
CA GLU A 231 11.58 10.86 -22.73
C GLU A 231 12.89 11.61 -22.59
N ASP A 232 14.01 10.89 -22.78
CA ASP A 232 15.37 11.38 -22.51
C ASP A 232 15.48 12.06 -21.13
N CYS A 233 14.76 11.50 -20.15
CA CYS A 233 14.67 12.05 -18.80
C CYS A 233 16.04 11.93 -18.11
N ARG A 234 16.69 13.09 -17.93
CA ARG A 234 18.07 13.19 -17.48
C ARG A 234 18.13 13.42 -15.97
N VAL A 235 18.68 12.43 -15.26
CA VAL A 235 18.86 12.51 -13.79
C VAL A 235 20.35 12.45 -13.42
N PRO A 236 20.78 13.11 -12.33
CA PRO A 236 22.15 13.00 -11.83
C PRO A 236 22.55 11.56 -11.50
N ALA A 237 23.84 11.26 -11.59
CA ALA A 237 24.36 9.93 -11.21
C ALA A 237 23.97 9.52 -9.81
N ASP A 238 24.00 10.48 -8.88
CA ASP A 238 23.70 10.29 -7.45
C ASP A 238 22.23 10.00 -7.18
N ASN A 239 21.37 10.08 -8.20
CA ASN A 239 19.96 9.68 -8.10
C ASN A 239 19.76 8.16 -8.27
N LEU A 240 20.81 7.37 -8.53
CA LEU A 240 20.76 5.92 -8.46
C LEU A 240 20.66 5.48 -6.98
N LEU A 241 19.58 4.84 -6.59
CA LEU A 241 19.33 4.43 -5.20
C LEU A 241 20.47 3.57 -4.64
N GLY A 242 21.16 4.05 -3.64
CA GLY A 242 22.28 3.38 -2.98
C GLY A 242 23.61 3.45 -3.72
N GLY A 243 23.67 4.14 -4.86
CA GLY A 243 24.88 4.30 -5.67
C GLY A 243 25.29 3.05 -6.46
N GLU A 244 26.29 3.18 -7.34
CA GLU A 244 26.72 2.11 -8.25
C GLU A 244 27.32 0.89 -7.50
N GLU A 245 28.11 1.12 -6.45
CA GLU A 245 28.79 0.07 -5.68
C GLU A 245 27.82 -0.98 -5.07
N ARG A 246 26.59 -0.55 -4.74
CA ARG A 246 25.56 -1.46 -4.23
C ARG A 246 25.22 -2.56 -5.22
N TYR A 247 25.13 -2.22 -6.51
CA TYR A 247 24.69 -3.14 -7.55
C TYR A 247 25.81 -4.07 -8.03
N GLU A 248 27.06 -3.69 -7.87
CA GLU A 248 28.21 -4.58 -8.09
C GLU A 248 28.18 -5.79 -7.13
N ARG A 249 27.64 -5.60 -5.92
CA ARG A 249 27.45 -6.64 -4.90
C ARG A 249 26.20 -7.50 -5.06
N ARG A 250 25.48 -7.42 -6.17
CA ARG A 250 24.21 -8.14 -6.47
C ARG A 250 23.04 -7.90 -5.48
N ALA A 251 23.10 -6.87 -4.64
CA ALA A 251 22.11 -6.63 -3.57
C ALA A 251 20.86 -5.85 -4.01
N GLY A 252 20.77 -5.39 -5.27
CA GLY A 252 19.73 -4.43 -5.71
C GLY A 252 18.31 -4.97 -5.73
N PHE A 253 18.09 -6.18 -6.22
CA PHE A 253 16.75 -6.76 -6.38
C PHE A 253 16.14 -7.25 -5.05
N GLU A 254 16.94 -7.79 -4.15
CA GLU A 254 16.47 -8.29 -2.86
C GLU A 254 15.75 -7.21 -2.03
N THR A 255 16.21 -5.97 -2.12
CA THR A 255 15.63 -4.84 -1.40
C THR A 255 14.23 -4.49 -1.88
N ALA A 256 13.99 -4.49 -3.20
CA ALA A 256 12.65 -4.26 -3.75
C ALA A 256 11.69 -5.37 -3.30
N MET A 257 12.14 -6.62 -3.28
CA MET A 257 11.32 -7.75 -2.83
C MET A 257 11.00 -7.72 -1.34
N GLN A 258 11.92 -7.25 -0.50
CA GLN A 258 11.66 -7.07 0.94
C GLN A 258 10.57 -6.02 1.19
N THR A 259 10.55 -4.94 0.40
CA THR A 259 9.49 -3.92 0.47
C THR A 259 8.13 -4.52 0.17
N PHE A 260 8.01 -5.33 -0.88
CA PHE A 260 6.75 -6.01 -1.20
C PHE A 260 6.32 -7.06 -0.16
N ASN A 261 7.26 -7.78 0.45
CA ASN A 261 6.93 -8.73 1.52
C ASN A 261 6.32 -8.03 2.75
N ALA A 262 6.73 -6.79 3.04
CA ALA A 262 6.15 -5.98 4.10
C ALA A 262 4.78 -5.39 3.72
N GLY A 263 4.58 -5.05 2.44
CA GLY A 263 3.34 -4.44 1.92
C GLY A 263 2.16 -5.41 1.83
N ARG A 264 2.39 -6.68 1.48
CA ARG A 264 1.31 -7.67 1.29
C ARG A 264 0.37 -7.82 2.47
N PRO A 265 0.83 -7.97 3.73
CA PRO A 265 -0.05 -8.03 4.89
C PRO A 265 -0.85 -6.73 5.11
N ILE A 266 -0.31 -5.56 4.74
CA ILE A 266 -0.98 -4.26 4.80
C ILE A 266 -2.17 -4.23 3.84
N VAL A 267 -1.98 -4.69 2.59
CA VAL A 267 -3.08 -4.81 1.61
C VAL A 267 -4.12 -5.81 2.09
N ALA A 268 -3.69 -6.95 2.66
CA ALA A 268 -4.59 -7.94 3.21
C ALA A 268 -5.44 -7.39 4.37
N ALA A 269 -4.83 -6.66 5.31
CA ALA A 269 -5.54 -6.01 6.41
C ALA A 269 -6.54 -4.96 5.89
N SER A 270 -6.17 -4.23 4.82
CA SER A 270 -7.10 -3.30 4.15
C SER A 270 -8.32 -4.01 3.57
N ALA A 271 -8.11 -5.18 2.92
CA ALA A 271 -9.21 -5.98 2.40
C ALA A 271 -10.15 -6.44 3.53
N VAL A 272 -9.58 -6.89 4.66
CA VAL A 272 -10.38 -7.25 5.86
C VAL A 272 -11.20 -6.07 6.35
N GLY A 273 -10.62 -4.86 6.38
CA GLY A 273 -11.32 -3.62 6.78
C GLY A 273 -12.52 -3.33 5.87
N ILE A 274 -12.34 -3.37 4.56
CA ILE A 274 -13.43 -3.21 3.57
C ILE A 274 -14.51 -4.28 3.77
N GLY A 275 -14.10 -5.56 3.93
CA GLY A 275 -15.03 -6.67 4.14
C GLY A 275 -15.84 -6.55 5.43
N ARG A 276 -15.22 -6.03 6.51
CA ARG A 276 -15.92 -5.73 7.78
C ARG A 276 -16.99 -4.66 7.58
N ALA A 277 -16.64 -3.55 6.91
CA ALA A 277 -17.60 -2.50 6.61
C ALA A 277 -18.79 -3.02 5.80
N ALA A 278 -18.53 -3.85 4.79
CA ALA A 278 -19.58 -4.45 3.97
C ALA A 278 -20.49 -5.41 4.76
N LEU A 279 -19.91 -6.18 5.66
CA LEU A 279 -20.66 -7.08 6.53
C LEU A 279 -21.57 -6.30 7.51
N ASP A 280 -21.07 -5.19 8.07
CA ASP A 280 -21.82 -4.34 8.97
C ASP A 280 -22.99 -3.64 8.24
N GLU A 281 -22.79 -3.17 7.00
CA GLU A 281 -23.86 -2.65 6.14
C GLU A 281 -24.92 -3.72 5.83
N ALA A 282 -24.49 -4.93 5.45
CA ALA A 282 -25.38 -6.04 5.16
C ALA A 282 -26.21 -6.44 6.40
N LEU A 283 -25.57 -6.48 7.57
CA LEU A 283 -26.21 -6.82 8.85
C LEU A 283 -27.19 -5.72 9.29
N ALA A 284 -26.82 -4.45 9.15
CA ALA A 284 -27.69 -3.32 9.43
C ALA A 284 -28.96 -3.35 8.56
N PHE A 285 -28.79 -3.59 7.25
CA PHE A 285 -29.91 -3.75 6.33
C PHE A 285 -30.81 -4.93 6.71
N ALA A 286 -30.22 -6.12 6.98
CA ALA A 286 -30.98 -7.31 7.36
C ALA A 286 -31.79 -7.12 8.65
N ARG A 287 -31.28 -6.35 9.62
CA ARG A 287 -31.99 -5.94 10.85
C ARG A 287 -33.14 -5.01 10.54
N ALA A 288 -32.88 -3.94 9.77
CA ALA A 288 -33.87 -2.91 9.45
C ALA A 288 -35.07 -3.44 8.65
N HIS A 289 -34.86 -4.57 7.91
CA HIS A 289 -35.89 -5.16 7.04
C HIS A 289 -36.36 -6.53 7.55
N ASP A 290 -36.14 -6.86 8.81
CA ASP A 290 -36.57 -8.10 9.48
C ASP A 290 -36.14 -9.39 8.74
N ARG A 291 -34.97 -9.36 8.08
CA ARG A 291 -34.45 -10.49 7.31
C ARG A 291 -33.68 -11.50 8.16
N LEU A 292 -33.37 -11.19 9.42
CA LEU A 292 -32.63 -12.09 10.31
C LEU A 292 -33.46 -13.29 10.78
N GLY A 293 -34.80 -13.26 10.62
CA GLY A 293 -35.66 -14.41 10.79
C GLY A 293 -35.41 -15.54 9.76
N ASP A 294 -34.96 -15.19 8.54
CA ASP A 294 -34.59 -16.18 7.52
C ASP A 294 -33.23 -16.83 7.90
N VAL A 295 -33.28 -18.13 8.20
CA VAL A 295 -32.11 -18.94 8.57
C VAL A 295 -31.01 -18.90 7.50
N ARG A 296 -31.36 -18.81 6.22
CA ARG A 296 -30.40 -18.76 5.11
C ARG A 296 -29.64 -17.45 5.09
N VAL A 297 -30.30 -16.33 5.35
CA VAL A 297 -29.67 -15.00 5.47
C VAL A 297 -28.73 -14.99 6.66
N ARG A 298 -29.17 -15.46 7.80
CA ARG A 298 -28.37 -15.53 9.03
C ARG A 298 -27.12 -16.41 8.85
N ASP A 299 -27.26 -17.63 8.30
CA ASP A 299 -26.13 -18.54 8.05
C ASP A 299 -25.08 -17.91 7.10
N ARG A 300 -25.52 -17.22 6.04
CA ARG A 300 -24.62 -16.55 5.11
C ARG A 300 -23.84 -15.39 5.78
N LEU A 301 -24.50 -14.57 6.58
CA LEU A 301 -23.86 -13.49 7.33
C LEU A 301 -22.85 -14.03 8.35
N GLU A 302 -23.22 -15.08 9.10
CA GLU A 302 -22.33 -15.73 10.06
C GLU A 302 -21.11 -16.38 9.36
N ARG A 303 -21.32 -17.02 8.21
CA ARG A 303 -20.23 -17.60 7.42
C ARG A 303 -19.27 -16.53 6.93
N ALA A 304 -19.76 -15.39 6.42
CA ALA A 304 -18.95 -14.26 6.03
C ALA A 304 -18.15 -13.70 7.22
N ALA A 305 -18.78 -13.55 8.39
CA ALA A 305 -18.12 -13.10 9.61
C ALA A 305 -16.97 -14.04 10.04
N ARG A 306 -17.21 -15.36 10.03
CA ARG A 306 -16.17 -16.36 10.36
C ARG A 306 -15.00 -16.29 9.37
N ARG A 307 -15.28 -16.22 8.06
CA ARG A 307 -14.22 -16.14 7.02
C ARG A 307 -13.40 -14.86 7.16
N LEU A 308 -14.01 -13.70 7.42
CA LEU A 308 -13.30 -12.45 7.68
C LEU A 308 -12.39 -12.54 8.93
N ARG A 309 -12.88 -13.17 10.01
CA ARG A 309 -12.05 -13.41 11.20
C ARG A 309 -10.85 -14.31 10.89
N MET A 310 -11.04 -15.37 10.10
CA MET A 310 -9.94 -16.24 9.65
C MET A 310 -8.91 -15.48 8.80
N ALA A 311 -9.36 -14.67 7.84
CA ALA A 311 -8.49 -13.81 7.03
C ALA A 311 -7.69 -12.82 7.90
N ARG A 312 -8.35 -12.20 8.89
CA ARG A 312 -7.70 -11.31 9.86
C ARG A 312 -6.60 -12.03 10.66
N LEU A 313 -6.87 -13.25 11.14
CA LEU A 313 -5.88 -14.06 11.88
C LEU A 313 -4.66 -14.41 11.01
N LEU A 314 -4.84 -14.67 9.72
CA LEU A 314 -3.73 -14.86 8.79
C LEU A 314 -2.87 -13.59 8.64
N CYS A 315 -3.51 -12.40 8.56
CA CYS A 315 -2.79 -11.13 8.55
C CYS A 315 -1.95 -10.93 9.83
N LEU A 316 -2.56 -11.16 10.99
CA LEU A 316 -1.89 -11.03 12.29
C LEU A 316 -0.75 -12.05 12.42
N ARG A 317 -0.89 -13.28 11.91
CA ARG A 317 0.19 -14.27 11.88
C ARG A 317 1.37 -13.78 11.04
N ALA A 318 1.13 -13.23 9.85
CA ALA A 318 2.19 -12.67 9.01
C ALA A 318 2.92 -11.51 9.71
N GLY A 319 2.17 -10.62 10.39
CA GLY A 319 2.72 -9.52 11.18
C GLY A 319 3.52 -9.99 12.40
N TRP A 320 3.02 -11.00 13.11
CA TRP A 320 3.67 -11.60 14.26
C TRP A 320 5.04 -12.21 13.91
N LEU A 321 5.15 -12.88 12.75
CA LEU A 321 6.41 -13.38 12.23
C LEU A 321 7.37 -12.25 11.87
N ALA A 322 6.87 -11.19 11.21
CA ALA A 322 7.67 -10.02 10.86
C ALA A 322 8.26 -9.32 12.11
N ASP A 323 7.45 -9.14 13.17
CA ASP A 323 7.89 -8.55 14.42
C ASP A 323 8.99 -9.37 15.12
N ARG A 324 9.06 -10.67 14.84
CA ARG A 324 10.11 -11.60 15.30
C ARG A 324 11.28 -11.75 14.32
N ARG A 325 11.28 -11.00 13.21
CA ARG A 325 12.26 -11.14 12.14
C ARG A 325 12.36 -12.58 11.58
N ALA A 326 11.25 -13.32 11.66
CA ALA A 326 11.14 -14.65 11.09
C ALA A 326 10.70 -14.58 9.62
N ALA A 327 11.10 -15.58 8.82
CA ALA A 327 10.65 -15.68 7.43
C ALA A 327 9.12 -15.81 7.38
N ASN A 328 8.46 -14.95 6.60
CA ASN A 328 7.01 -14.87 6.51
C ASN A 328 6.45 -14.77 5.07
N ILE A 329 7.27 -15.10 4.07
CA ILE A 329 6.89 -14.93 2.66
C ILE A 329 5.63 -15.75 2.30
N VAL A 330 5.47 -16.94 2.88
CA VAL A 330 4.32 -17.81 2.66
C VAL A 330 3.08 -17.20 3.31
N GLU A 331 3.17 -16.82 4.58
CA GLU A 331 2.08 -16.22 5.34
C GLU A 331 1.66 -14.87 4.77
N ALA A 332 2.61 -14.04 4.34
CA ALA A 332 2.33 -12.76 3.69
C ALA A 332 1.61 -12.94 2.35
N SER A 333 2.00 -13.96 1.57
CA SER A 333 1.30 -14.27 0.31
C SER A 333 -0.07 -14.90 0.56
N MET A 334 -0.17 -15.79 1.55
CA MET A 334 -1.42 -16.46 1.93
C MET A 334 -2.48 -15.46 2.41
N CYS A 335 -2.12 -14.59 3.36
CA CYS A 335 -3.08 -13.61 3.88
C CYS A 335 -3.56 -12.67 2.76
N LYS A 336 -2.67 -12.24 1.85
CA LYS A 336 -3.02 -11.34 0.74
C LYS A 336 -3.99 -12.00 -0.24
N ALA A 337 -3.76 -13.25 -0.63
CA ALA A 337 -4.64 -13.98 -1.54
C ALA A 337 -6.01 -14.27 -0.91
N VAL A 338 -6.04 -14.71 0.36
CA VAL A 338 -7.27 -15.09 1.06
C VAL A 338 -8.10 -13.89 1.46
N ALA A 339 -7.49 -12.83 1.99
CA ALA A 339 -8.23 -11.67 2.50
C ALA A 339 -8.99 -10.94 1.38
N ALA A 340 -8.37 -10.79 0.19
CA ALA A 340 -9.00 -10.16 -0.95
C ALA A 340 -10.25 -10.92 -1.44
N GLU A 341 -10.14 -12.25 -1.54
CA GLU A 341 -11.25 -13.14 -1.92
C GLU A 341 -12.40 -13.07 -0.91
N VAL A 342 -12.08 -13.21 0.37
CA VAL A 342 -13.08 -13.20 1.45
C VAL A 342 -13.79 -11.85 1.56
N ALA A 343 -13.07 -10.74 1.37
CA ALA A 343 -13.66 -9.43 1.37
C ALA A 343 -14.56 -9.19 0.16
N LEU A 344 -14.17 -9.71 -1.01
CA LEU A 344 -15.02 -9.68 -2.21
C LEU A 344 -16.33 -10.46 -2.00
N ASP A 345 -16.27 -11.64 -1.37
CA ASP A 345 -17.46 -12.42 -1.05
C ASP A 345 -18.37 -11.67 -0.05
N ALA A 346 -17.79 -10.99 0.94
CA ALA A 346 -18.56 -10.20 1.89
C ALA A 346 -19.27 -9.00 1.24
N THR A 347 -18.58 -8.28 0.34
CA THR A 347 -19.19 -7.18 -0.42
C THR A 347 -20.25 -7.67 -1.40
N SER A 348 -20.02 -8.81 -2.07
CA SER A 348 -20.99 -9.45 -2.95
C SER A 348 -22.25 -9.88 -2.20
N LEU A 349 -22.09 -10.48 -1.02
CA LEU A 349 -23.22 -10.82 -0.13
C LEU A 349 -24.04 -9.58 0.24
N GLY A 350 -23.38 -8.49 0.57
CA GLY A 350 -24.05 -7.22 0.85
C GLY A 350 -24.87 -6.72 -0.35
N MET A 351 -24.28 -6.73 -1.54
CA MET A 351 -24.99 -6.34 -2.78
C MET A 351 -26.21 -7.22 -3.04
N GLU A 352 -26.10 -8.53 -2.86
CA GLU A 352 -27.22 -9.46 -3.02
C GLU A 352 -28.34 -9.21 -2.01
N LEU A 353 -28.00 -8.95 -0.73
CA LEU A 353 -28.99 -8.73 0.33
C LEU A 353 -29.75 -7.41 0.15
N LEU A 354 -29.06 -6.35 -0.26
CA LEU A 354 -29.68 -5.07 -0.57
C LEU A 354 -30.40 -5.06 -1.92
N GLY A 355 -30.04 -5.95 -2.84
CA GLY A 355 -30.67 -6.10 -4.16
C GLY A 355 -30.64 -4.79 -4.94
N THR A 356 -31.77 -4.40 -5.51
CA THR A 356 -31.89 -3.16 -6.32
C THR A 356 -31.57 -1.88 -5.54
N ILE A 357 -31.80 -1.86 -4.21
CA ILE A 357 -31.42 -0.74 -3.37
C ILE A 357 -29.90 -0.56 -3.36
N GLY A 358 -29.15 -1.66 -3.22
CA GLY A 358 -27.68 -1.66 -3.22
C GLY A 358 -27.08 -1.15 -4.55
N CYS A 359 -27.81 -1.25 -5.66
CA CYS A 359 -27.33 -0.88 -6.99
C CYS A 359 -27.66 0.57 -7.41
N ARG A 360 -28.25 1.38 -6.53
CA ARG A 360 -28.70 2.75 -6.87
C ARG A 360 -27.56 3.76 -7.06
N GLY A 361 -26.32 3.42 -6.65
CA GLY A 361 -25.17 4.30 -6.72
C GLY A 361 -25.06 5.30 -5.56
N ASP A 362 -25.95 5.26 -4.59
CA ASP A 362 -25.99 6.09 -3.39
C ASP A 362 -25.72 5.30 -2.10
N GLN A 363 -25.54 3.99 -2.21
CA GLN A 363 -25.32 3.08 -1.08
C GLN A 363 -23.85 2.80 -0.85
N LEU A 364 -23.42 2.78 0.41
CA LEU A 364 -22.04 2.48 0.76
C LEU A 364 -21.59 1.09 0.26
N ILE A 365 -22.47 0.10 0.29
CA ILE A 365 -22.15 -1.26 -0.13
C ILE A 365 -21.67 -1.35 -1.58
N GLU A 366 -22.24 -0.56 -2.48
CA GLU A 366 -21.88 -0.51 -3.90
C GLU A 366 -20.46 0.05 -4.07
N LYS A 367 -20.14 1.13 -3.36
CA LYS A 367 -18.79 1.67 -3.32
C LYS A 367 -17.79 0.64 -2.79
N LEU A 368 -18.09 -0.03 -1.67
CA LEU A 368 -17.21 -1.05 -1.07
C LEU A 368 -16.98 -2.23 -2.03
N TYR A 369 -18.01 -2.63 -2.79
CA TYR A 369 -17.88 -3.67 -3.83
C TYR A 369 -16.93 -3.25 -4.95
N ARG A 370 -16.96 -2.00 -5.40
CA ARG A 370 -16.02 -1.48 -6.40
C ARG A 370 -14.60 -1.33 -5.84
N ASP A 371 -14.48 -0.84 -4.63
CA ASP A 371 -13.20 -0.60 -3.97
C ASP A 371 -12.42 -1.90 -3.70
N VAL A 372 -13.10 -2.96 -3.27
CA VAL A 372 -12.46 -4.23 -2.89
C VAL A 372 -11.76 -4.93 -4.04
N LYS A 373 -12.20 -4.70 -5.29
CA LYS A 373 -11.60 -5.31 -6.49
C LYS A 373 -10.11 -5.03 -6.62
N ALA A 374 -9.67 -3.84 -6.22
CA ALA A 374 -8.26 -3.48 -6.25
C ALA A 374 -7.41 -4.30 -5.27
N MET A 375 -7.99 -4.83 -4.20
CA MET A 375 -7.26 -5.58 -3.16
C MET A 375 -6.68 -6.90 -3.67
N ASP A 376 -7.29 -7.51 -4.68
CA ASP A 376 -6.70 -8.70 -5.33
C ASP A 376 -5.62 -8.35 -6.37
N ILE A 377 -5.57 -7.10 -6.84
CA ILE A 377 -4.70 -6.68 -7.95
C ILE A 377 -3.40 -6.06 -7.45
N VAL A 378 -3.48 -5.08 -6.54
CA VAL A 378 -2.33 -4.28 -6.12
C VAL A 378 -1.30 -5.09 -5.34
N GLU A 379 -0.02 -4.70 -5.43
CA GLU A 379 1.13 -5.34 -4.77
C GLU A 379 1.26 -6.85 -5.05
N GLY A 380 0.93 -7.22 -6.29
CA GLY A 380 0.95 -8.60 -6.78
C GLY A 380 -0.42 -9.27 -6.63
N THR A 381 -0.96 -9.73 -7.75
CA THR A 381 -2.29 -10.35 -7.84
C THR A 381 -2.40 -11.62 -6.99
N GLY A 382 -3.63 -12.01 -6.63
CA GLY A 382 -3.90 -13.26 -5.92
C GLY A 382 -3.31 -14.48 -6.63
N GLN A 383 -3.24 -14.45 -7.97
CA GLN A 383 -2.61 -15.51 -8.76
C GLN A 383 -1.11 -15.58 -8.51
N ILE A 384 -0.39 -14.44 -8.56
CA ILE A 384 1.06 -14.44 -8.30
C ILE A 384 1.36 -14.82 -6.84
N GLN A 385 0.49 -14.47 -5.88
CA GLN A 385 0.65 -14.92 -4.49
C GLN A 385 0.58 -16.45 -4.39
N ARG A 386 -0.35 -17.08 -5.11
CA ARG A 386 -0.47 -18.54 -5.17
C ARG A 386 0.74 -19.21 -5.82
N VAL A 387 1.29 -18.60 -6.87
CA VAL A 387 2.55 -19.06 -7.51
C VAL A 387 3.73 -18.98 -6.53
N ILE A 388 3.85 -17.88 -5.77
CA ILE A 388 4.92 -17.72 -4.76
C ILE A 388 4.81 -18.78 -3.67
N MET A 389 3.59 -19.03 -3.15
CA MET A 389 3.37 -20.07 -2.15
C MET A 389 3.70 -21.45 -2.70
N ALA A 390 3.21 -21.78 -3.91
CA ALA A 390 3.47 -23.08 -4.53
C ALA A 390 4.96 -23.33 -4.71
N ARG A 391 5.70 -22.37 -5.30
CA ARG A 391 7.15 -22.48 -5.47
C ARG A 391 7.88 -22.72 -4.14
N LYS A 392 7.47 -22.01 -3.08
CA LYS A 392 8.11 -22.14 -1.77
C LYS A 392 7.81 -23.48 -1.10
N LEU A 393 6.58 -23.98 -1.25
CA LEU A 393 6.15 -25.25 -0.65
C LEU A 393 6.78 -26.48 -1.33
N VAL A 394 6.99 -26.44 -2.65
CA VAL A 394 7.59 -27.53 -3.41
C VAL A 394 9.10 -27.35 -3.68
N GLY A 395 9.73 -26.31 -3.13
CA GLY A 395 11.17 -26.10 -3.24
C GLY A 395 11.66 -25.69 -4.64
N LEU A 396 10.81 -25.11 -5.48
CA LEU A 396 11.23 -24.62 -6.80
C LEU A 396 12.11 -23.37 -6.67
N PRO A 397 13.09 -23.16 -7.57
CA PRO A 397 13.91 -21.97 -7.60
C PRO A 397 13.06 -20.71 -7.86
N HIS A 398 13.55 -19.57 -7.37
CA HIS A 398 12.91 -18.25 -7.43
C HIS A 398 13.08 -17.57 -8.79
#